data_590c80a4957dba25c67dbb7f30676ef4
#
_entry.id   590c80a4957dba25c67dbb7f30676ef4
#
_cell.length_a   1.000
_cell.length_b   1.000
_cell.length_c   1.000
_cell.angle_alpha   90.00
_cell.angle_beta   90.00
_cell.angle_gamma   90.00
#
_symmetry.space_group_name_H-M   'P 1'
#
loop_
_entity.id
_entity.type
_entity.pdbx_description
1 polymer ?
#
loop_
_entity_poly.entity_id
_entity_poly.type
_entity_poly.pdbx_seq_one_letter_code
_entity_poly.pdbx_strand_id
1 'polypeptide(L)'
;MDTEARSECTSSEGISPMEAVYGMGIKYLLNMPIAAMMMTSFCTYQKSCNNENGVGQGEANHMTKEVFAKPCVGAIIKKVVGNEPYILLQTRQKEDGNETNGMFEIPAGKIREYEDVFSALRREVWEETGLKITKIYGEDSSVCTQIGDVTTISFTPYCVTQNLSGAYSIILNTFLCEAEGDLTESTNETEQVHWEKVSEIKRLLEEHPEKIFFMHINALKKFLKV
;
A
#
# COMPACT_ATOMS: atom_id res chain seq x y z
N MET A 1 -48.58 47.69 32.69
CA MET A 1 -47.20 48.00 32.90
C MET A 1 -46.44 46.98 32.08
N ASP A 2 -46.20 47.37 30.95
CA ASP A 2 -45.39 47.01 29.81
C ASP A 2 -44.90 45.57 29.67
N THR A 3 -45.56 44.86 28.75
CA THR A 3 -45.14 43.61 28.19
C THR A 3 -44.58 43.86 26.78
N GLU A 4 -43.25 43.75 26.60
CA GLU A 4 -42.61 43.75 25.29
C GLU A 4 -42.66 42.37 24.67
N ALA A 5 -43.26 42.29 23.50
CA ALA A 5 -43.25 41.14 22.62
C ALA A 5 -41.94 41.14 21.82
N ARG A 6 -41.16 40.06 21.93
CA ARG A 6 -40.04 39.75 21.03
C ARG A 6 -40.54 38.95 19.86
N SER A 7 -40.33 39.47 18.66
CA SER A 7 -40.52 38.78 17.39
C SER A 7 -39.36 37.84 17.13
N GLU A 8 -39.66 36.54 16.94
CA GLU A 8 -38.69 35.57 16.45
C GLU A 8 -38.56 35.70 14.90
N CYS A 9 -37.33 35.92 14.47
CA CYS A 9 -36.94 35.94 13.08
C CYS A 9 -36.44 34.52 12.72
N THR A 10 -37.25 33.74 11.98
CA THR A 10 -36.83 32.45 11.43
C THR A 10 -36.00 32.67 10.18
N SER A 11 -34.71 32.43 10.25
CA SER A 11 -33.80 32.34 9.08
C SER A 11 -33.99 30.99 8.39
N SER A 12 -34.56 31.01 7.19
CA SER A 12 -34.54 29.88 6.28
C SER A 12 -33.13 29.71 5.68
N GLU A 13 -32.41 28.71 6.16
CA GLU A 13 -31.17 28.29 5.50
C GLU A 13 -31.50 27.59 4.18
N GLY A 14 -31.17 28.24 3.07
CA GLY A 14 -31.30 27.70 1.74
C GLY A 14 -30.22 26.67 1.47
N ILE A 15 -30.64 25.43 1.20
CA ILE A 15 -29.76 24.35 0.76
C ILE A 15 -29.15 24.75 -0.60
N SER A 16 -27.81 24.65 -0.73
CA SER A 16 -27.11 25.00 -1.96
C SER A 16 -27.51 24.07 -3.14
N PRO A 17 -27.52 24.55 -4.40
CA PRO A 17 -27.87 23.73 -5.55
C PRO A 17 -27.02 22.47 -5.74
N MET A 18 -25.82 22.43 -5.18
CA MET A 18 -24.92 21.28 -5.27
C MET A 18 -25.34 20.12 -4.37
N GLU A 19 -25.91 20.38 -3.18
CA GLU A 19 -26.38 19.33 -2.29
C GLU A 19 -27.67 18.64 -2.82
N ALA A 20 -28.50 19.35 -3.55
CA ALA A 20 -29.70 18.78 -4.17
C ALA A 20 -29.37 17.78 -5.29
N VAL A 21 -28.26 17.96 -6.03
CA VAL A 21 -27.85 17.05 -7.12
C VAL A 21 -27.26 15.74 -6.55
N TYR A 22 -26.50 15.80 -5.44
CA TYR A 22 -25.97 14.61 -4.78
C TYR A 22 -27.06 13.76 -4.11
N GLY A 23 -28.05 14.38 -3.51
CA GLY A 23 -29.15 13.67 -2.83
C GLY A 23 -30.09 12.91 -3.78
N MET A 24 -30.26 13.39 -5.02
CA MET A 24 -31.07 12.69 -6.02
C MET A 24 -30.37 11.49 -6.65
N GLY A 25 -29.05 11.56 -6.87
CA GLY A 25 -28.27 10.47 -7.47
C GLY A 25 -28.24 9.19 -6.62
N ILE A 26 -28.12 9.33 -5.31
CA ILE A 26 -28.02 8.18 -4.38
C ILE A 26 -29.36 7.45 -4.22
N LYS A 27 -30.49 8.14 -4.26
CA LYS A 27 -31.83 7.51 -4.15
C LYS A 27 -32.21 6.67 -5.37
N TYR A 28 -31.70 6.99 -6.55
CA TYR A 28 -31.95 6.20 -7.76
C TYR A 28 -31.09 4.95 -7.85
N LEU A 29 -29.86 4.97 -7.29
CA LEU A 29 -28.96 3.82 -7.30
C LEU A 29 -29.38 2.71 -6.31
N LEU A 30 -30.05 3.04 -5.21
CA LEU A 30 -30.44 2.07 -4.17
C LEU A 30 -31.65 1.20 -4.56
N ASN A 31 -32.38 1.52 -5.63
CA ASN A 31 -33.58 0.80 -6.05
C ASN A 31 -33.44 0.02 -7.38
N MET A 32 -32.24 -0.05 -7.96
CA MET A 32 -31.99 -0.89 -9.14
C MET A 32 -31.61 -2.32 -8.74
N PRO A 33 -32.17 -3.36 -9.38
CA PRO A 33 -31.71 -4.73 -9.16
C PRO A 33 -30.23 -4.87 -9.51
N ILE A 34 -29.49 -5.58 -8.68
CA ILE A 34 -28.03 -5.80 -8.81
C ILE A 34 -27.64 -6.32 -10.21
N ALA A 35 -28.53 -7.10 -10.86
CA ALA A 35 -28.35 -7.60 -12.22
C ALA A 35 -28.32 -6.50 -13.31
N ALA A 36 -29.04 -5.39 -13.11
CA ALA A 36 -29.06 -4.28 -14.06
C ALA A 36 -27.81 -3.39 -13.96
N MET A 37 -27.20 -3.32 -12.77
CA MET A 37 -25.97 -2.57 -12.51
C MET A 37 -24.73 -3.24 -13.13
N MET A 38 -24.72 -4.58 -13.21
CA MET A 38 -23.62 -5.32 -13.88
C MET A 38 -23.67 -5.22 -15.40
N MET A 39 -24.86 -5.13 -16.02
CA MET A 39 -24.96 -5.06 -17.50
C MET A 39 -24.56 -3.69 -18.07
N THR A 40 -24.76 -2.60 -17.36
CA THR A 40 -24.39 -1.26 -17.86
C THR A 40 -22.87 -1.01 -17.81
N SER A 41 -22.15 -1.57 -16.84
CA SER A 41 -20.67 -1.50 -16.79
C SER A 41 -20.00 -2.37 -17.85
N PHE A 42 -20.57 -3.53 -18.20
CA PHE A 42 -20.01 -4.42 -19.22
C PHE A 42 -20.20 -3.86 -20.64
N CYS A 43 -21.30 -3.14 -20.91
CA CYS A 43 -21.61 -2.62 -22.25
C CYS A 43 -20.73 -1.40 -22.63
N THR A 44 -20.24 -0.64 -21.65
CA THR A 44 -19.31 0.50 -21.90
C THR A 44 -17.89 0.03 -22.17
N TYR A 45 -17.46 -1.09 -21.60
CA TYR A 45 -16.12 -1.63 -21.83
C TYR A 45 -15.97 -2.32 -23.19
N GLN A 46 -17.02 -2.98 -23.71
CA GLN A 46 -16.99 -3.64 -25.03
C GLN A 46 -17.10 -2.68 -26.22
N LYS A 47 -17.63 -1.45 -26.06
CA LYS A 47 -17.70 -0.49 -27.16
C LYS A 47 -16.38 0.18 -27.51
N SER A 48 -15.38 0.09 -26.64
CA SER A 48 -14.03 0.62 -26.88
C SER A 48 -13.12 -0.29 -27.74
N CYS A 49 -13.49 -1.57 -27.92
CA CYS A 49 -12.62 -2.56 -28.57
C CYS A 49 -13.00 -2.92 -30.02
N ASN A 50 -14.09 -2.41 -30.58
CA ASN A 50 -14.59 -2.84 -31.88
C ASN A 50 -14.72 -1.73 -32.94
N ASN A 51 -13.75 -0.83 -33.05
CA ASN A 51 -13.73 0.12 -34.17
C ASN A 51 -12.36 0.11 -34.87
N GLU A 52 -12.01 -1.00 -35.50
CA GLU A 52 -10.93 -1.04 -36.48
C GLU A 52 -11.35 -1.86 -37.71
N ASN A 53 -11.90 -1.18 -38.69
CA ASN A 53 -11.82 -1.55 -40.09
C ASN A 53 -11.65 -0.26 -40.91
N GLY A 54 -10.40 0.13 -41.12
CA GLY A 54 -9.98 1.20 -42.00
C GLY A 54 -8.58 0.92 -42.49
N VAL A 55 -8.49 0.41 -43.74
CA VAL A 55 -7.24 0.18 -44.46
C VAL A 55 -6.54 1.51 -44.68
N GLY A 56 -5.38 1.71 -44.08
CA GLY A 56 -4.46 2.83 -44.32
C GLY A 56 -3.03 2.35 -44.12
N GLN A 57 -2.25 2.31 -45.20
CA GLN A 57 -0.81 2.00 -45.19
C GLN A 57 -0.03 3.12 -44.47
N GLY A 58 0.92 2.72 -43.65
CA GLY A 58 2.08 3.54 -43.27
C GLY A 58 2.04 4.12 -41.88
N GLU A 59 2.86 3.57 -41.09
CA GLU A 59 3.56 3.94 -39.88
C GLU A 59 3.39 2.86 -38.81
N ALA A 60 4.46 2.06 -38.60
CA ALA A 60 4.57 1.15 -37.46
C ALA A 60 4.50 1.98 -36.17
N ASN A 61 3.31 2.13 -35.62
CA ASN A 61 3.09 2.67 -34.30
C ASN A 61 3.78 1.70 -33.34
N HIS A 62 4.98 2.05 -32.89
CA HIS A 62 5.67 1.39 -31.81
C HIS A 62 4.82 1.64 -30.57
N MET A 63 3.77 0.82 -30.34
CA MET A 63 3.01 0.82 -29.11
C MET A 63 4.00 0.45 -28.01
N THR A 64 4.53 1.46 -27.34
CA THR A 64 5.33 1.26 -26.13
C THR A 64 4.46 0.47 -25.14
N LYS A 65 4.88 -0.76 -24.84
CA LYS A 65 4.16 -1.62 -23.88
C LYS A 65 3.99 -0.83 -22.58
N GLU A 66 2.75 -0.59 -22.17
CA GLU A 66 2.45 0.06 -20.91
C GLU A 66 3.09 -0.72 -19.76
N VAL A 67 3.77 -0.02 -18.84
CA VAL A 67 4.45 -0.63 -17.70
C VAL A 67 3.78 -0.17 -16.42
N PHE A 68 3.40 -1.13 -15.58
CA PHE A 68 2.70 -0.89 -14.33
C PHE A 68 3.65 -0.96 -13.13
N ALA A 69 3.31 -0.21 -12.07
CA ALA A 69 4.02 -0.31 -10.80
C ALA A 69 3.80 -1.70 -10.17
N LYS A 70 4.86 -2.27 -9.62
CA LYS A 70 4.82 -3.61 -9.00
C LYS A 70 4.35 -3.50 -7.55
N PRO A 71 3.33 -4.26 -7.13
CA PRO A 71 2.91 -4.31 -5.73
C PRO A 71 3.96 -5.06 -4.90
N CYS A 72 4.32 -4.47 -3.76
CA CYS A 72 5.28 -5.02 -2.80
C CYS A 72 4.72 -4.95 -1.38
N VAL A 73 5.29 -5.77 -0.50
CA VAL A 73 5.05 -5.78 0.95
C VAL A 73 6.35 -5.56 1.69
N GLY A 74 6.28 -4.97 2.89
CA GLY A 74 7.43 -4.80 3.78
C GLY A 74 7.03 -4.85 5.24
N ALA A 75 7.92 -5.33 6.09
CA ALA A 75 7.69 -5.55 7.51
C ALA A 75 8.58 -4.67 8.39
N ILE A 76 7.98 -3.78 9.19
CA ILE A 76 8.66 -3.22 10.36
C ILE A 76 8.48 -4.21 11.50
N ILE A 77 9.53 -5.00 11.78
CA ILE A 77 9.54 -5.99 12.85
C ILE A 77 10.27 -5.38 14.04
N LYS A 78 9.57 -5.32 15.18
CA LYS A 78 10.10 -4.72 16.41
C LYS A 78 10.29 -5.76 17.50
N LYS A 79 11.30 -5.54 18.36
CA LYS A 79 11.44 -6.22 19.63
C LYS A 79 11.93 -5.26 20.72
N VAL A 80 11.76 -5.65 21.96
CA VAL A 80 12.30 -4.93 23.12
C VAL A 80 13.21 -5.89 23.88
N VAL A 81 14.44 -5.45 24.12
CA VAL A 81 15.42 -6.21 24.94
C VAL A 81 15.76 -5.36 26.16
N GLY A 82 15.39 -5.81 27.33
CA GLY A 82 15.40 -4.98 28.53
C GLY A 82 14.42 -3.81 28.34
N ASN A 83 14.92 -2.57 28.36
CA ASN A 83 14.12 -1.35 28.11
C ASN A 83 14.44 -0.70 26.76
N GLU A 84 15.25 -1.35 25.93
CA GLU A 84 15.70 -0.82 24.64
C GLU A 84 14.86 -1.40 23.49
N PRO A 85 14.24 -0.54 22.65
CA PRO A 85 13.52 -0.97 21.45
C PRO A 85 14.49 -1.13 20.27
N TYR A 86 14.24 -2.18 19.48
CA TYR A 86 14.99 -2.53 18.27
C TYR A 86 14.02 -2.73 17.10
N ILE A 87 14.52 -2.48 15.89
CA ILE A 87 13.88 -2.84 14.62
C ILE A 87 14.85 -3.75 13.85
N LEU A 88 14.29 -4.75 13.16
CA LEU A 88 15.04 -5.59 12.26
C LEU A 88 15.39 -4.81 11.00
N LEU A 89 16.67 -4.78 10.68
CA LEU A 89 17.21 -4.25 9.43
C LEU A 89 18.08 -5.31 8.75
N GLN A 90 18.29 -5.14 7.46
CA GLN A 90 19.20 -5.91 6.65
C GLN A 90 19.95 -5.00 5.70
N THR A 91 21.11 -5.44 5.20
CA THR A 91 21.86 -4.74 4.19
C THR A 91 21.43 -5.24 2.81
N ARG A 92 21.00 -4.32 1.97
CA ARG A 92 20.54 -4.61 0.61
C ARG A 92 21.71 -5.08 -0.24
N GLN A 93 21.54 -6.25 -0.89
CA GLN A 93 22.49 -6.81 -1.84
C GLN A 93 21.74 -7.39 -3.02
N LYS A 94 21.81 -6.72 -4.15
CA LYS A 94 21.22 -7.21 -5.40
C LYS A 94 22.35 -7.50 -6.42
N GLU A 95 22.17 -8.56 -7.17
CA GLU A 95 23.16 -9.04 -8.15
C GLU A 95 23.48 -8.03 -9.27
N ASP A 96 22.60 -7.06 -9.49
CA ASP A 96 22.71 -6.05 -10.55
C ASP A 96 23.74 -4.94 -10.27
N GLY A 97 24.42 -4.98 -9.13
CA GLY A 97 25.47 -4.00 -8.77
C GLY A 97 24.98 -2.57 -8.65
N ASN A 98 23.69 -2.38 -8.37
CA ASN A 98 23.02 -1.09 -8.35
C ASN A 98 23.53 -0.18 -7.21
N GLU A 99 23.43 1.14 -7.39
CA GLU A 99 23.78 2.18 -6.40
C GLU A 99 23.08 2.03 -5.03
N THR A 100 22.04 1.21 -4.96
CA THR A 100 21.32 0.92 -3.71
C THR A 100 21.94 -0.20 -2.88
N ASN A 101 22.95 -0.90 -3.37
CA ASN A 101 23.65 -1.93 -2.61
C ASN A 101 24.39 -1.31 -1.41
N GLY A 102 24.32 -1.99 -0.27
CA GLY A 102 24.88 -1.49 1.00
C GLY A 102 23.94 -0.58 1.79
N MET A 103 22.78 -0.19 1.24
CA MET A 103 21.78 0.55 2.01
C MET A 103 21.06 -0.37 3.00
N PHE A 104 20.68 0.20 4.14
CA PHE A 104 19.81 -0.49 5.10
C PHE A 104 18.37 -0.52 4.62
N GLU A 105 17.72 -1.65 4.79
CA GLU A 105 16.31 -1.83 4.45
C GLU A 105 15.58 -2.71 5.49
N ILE A 106 14.26 -2.58 5.57
CA ILE A 106 13.42 -3.55 6.26
C ILE A 106 13.14 -4.73 5.31
N PRO A 107 12.87 -5.95 5.81
CA PRO A 107 12.47 -7.08 4.98
C PRO A 107 11.29 -6.73 4.09
N ALA A 108 11.42 -6.94 2.77
CA ALA A 108 10.41 -6.53 1.80
C ALA A 108 10.58 -7.20 0.44
N GLY A 109 9.46 -7.59 -0.19
CA GLY A 109 9.49 -8.20 -1.50
C GLY A 109 8.21 -8.04 -2.30
N LYS A 110 8.14 -8.68 -3.47
CA LYS A 110 7.04 -8.56 -4.41
C LYS A 110 5.91 -9.52 -4.06
N ILE A 111 4.66 -9.05 -4.22
CA ILE A 111 3.49 -9.92 -4.18
C ILE A 111 3.45 -10.71 -5.49
N ARG A 112 3.31 -12.04 -5.42
CA ARG A 112 3.15 -12.91 -6.57
C ARG A 112 1.71 -12.84 -7.11
N GLU A 113 1.51 -13.27 -8.33
CA GLU A 113 0.16 -13.32 -8.92
C GLU A 113 -0.76 -14.21 -8.06
N TYR A 114 -1.93 -13.67 -7.68
CA TYR A 114 -2.93 -14.30 -6.79
C TYR A 114 -2.46 -14.65 -5.37
N GLU A 115 -1.27 -14.24 -4.96
CA GLU A 115 -0.81 -14.36 -3.58
C GLU A 115 -1.48 -13.26 -2.73
N ASP A 116 -2.07 -13.63 -1.58
CA ASP A 116 -2.58 -12.62 -0.67
C ASP A 116 -1.43 -11.86 0.03
N VAL A 117 -1.73 -10.63 0.42
CA VAL A 117 -0.73 -9.69 0.96
C VAL A 117 -0.04 -10.17 2.23
N PHE A 118 -0.75 -10.91 3.10
CA PHE A 118 -0.21 -11.39 4.37
C PHE A 118 0.64 -12.65 4.17
N SER A 119 0.25 -13.52 3.24
CA SER A 119 1.06 -14.67 2.82
C SER A 119 2.36 -14.20 2.16
N ALA A 120 2.29 -13.21 1.27
CA ALA A 120 3.47 -12.59 0.67
C ALA A 120 4.42 -12.03 1.74
N LEU A 121 3.89 -11.31 2.72
CA LEU A 121 4.69 -10.72 3.81
C LEU A 121 5.38 -11.79 4.66
N ARG A 122 4.66 -12.87 5.03
CA ARG A 122 5.23 -13.99 5.78
C ARG A 122 6.32 -14.70 5.01
N ARG A 123 6.10 -14.93 3.71
CA ARG A 123 7.07 -15.58 2.83
C ARG A 123 8.34 -14.75 2.69
N GLU A 124 8.24 -13.45 2.37
CA GLU A 124 9.41 -12.57 2.19
C GLU A 124 10.23 -12.45 3.50
N VAL A 125 9.56 -12.25 4.64
CA VAL A 125 10.26 -12.21 5.93
C VAL A 125 10.98 -13.52 6.21
N TRP A 126 10.34 -14.66 5.96
CA TRP A 126 10.99 -15.97 6.13
C TRP A 126 12.17 -16.16 5.17
N GLU A 127 11.97 -15.88 3.88
CA GLU A 127 13.00 -16.05 2.85
C GLU A 127 14.21 -15.15 3.11
N GLU A 128 14.01 -13.91 3.57
CA GLU A 128 15.09 -12.94 3.78
C GLU A 128 15.76 -13.02 5.15
N THR A 129 15.03 -13.42 6.20
CA THR A 129 15.52 -13.29 7.58
C THR A 129 15.57 -14.57 8.39
N GLY A 130 14.86 -15.62 7.97
CA GLY A 130 14.66 -16.86 8.75
C GLY A 130 13.62 -16.73 9.88
N LEU A 131 13.08 -15.52 10.11
CA LEU A 131 12.08 -15.32 11.16
C LEU A 131 10.68 -15.71 10.69
N LYS A 132 9.88 -16.21 11.63
CA LYS A 132 8.46 -16.49 11.43
C LYS A 132 7.62 -15.36 12.03
N ILE A 133 6.83 -14.68 11.21
CA ILE A 133 5.87 -13.69 11.70
C ILE A 133 4.81 -14.37 12.56
N THR A 134 4.67 -13.91 13.79
CA THR A 134 3.65 -14.36 14.75
C THR A 134 2.43 -13.45 14.77
N LYS A 135 2.60 -12.16 14.41
CA LYS A 135 1.52 -11.18 14.35
C LYS A 135 1.76 -10.13 13.27
N ILE A 136 0.72 -9.85 12.49
CA ILE A 136 0.65 -8.69 11.59
C ILE A 136 -0.44 -7.76 12.11
N TYR A 137 -0.08 -6.54 12.48
CA TYR A 137 -1.06 -5.58 12.98
C TYR A 137 -1.96 -5.10 11.83
N GLY A 138 -3.26 -5.21 12.06
CA GLY A 138 -4.29 -4.87 11.07
C GLY A 138 -4.79 -6.06 10.23
N GLU A 139 -4.18 -7.25 10.35
CA GLU A 139 -4.64 -8.45 9.65
C GLU A 139 -6.05 -8.84 10.07
N ASP A 140 -6.36 -8.79 11.37
CA ASP A 140 -7.69 -9.13 11.93
C ASP A 140 -8.81 -8.22 11.43
N SER A 141 -8.47 -7.04 10.91
CA SER A 141 -9.43 -6.08 10.34
C SER A 141 -9.61 -6.23 8.83
N SER A 142 -8.93 -7.18 8.21
CA SER A 142 -9.09 -7.47 6.79
C SER A 142 -10.43 -8.11 6.49
N VAL A 143 -10.97 -7.83 5.30
CA VAL A 143 -12.25 -8.38 4.85
C VAL A 143 -12.01 -9.19 3.59
N CYS A 144 -12.33 -10.49 3.68
CA CYS A 144 -12.29 -11.39 2.54
C CYS A 144 -13.71 -11.61 1.99
N THR A 145 -13.89 -11.48 0.68
CA THR A 145 -15.18 -11.71 0.01
C THR A 145 -14.99 -12.68 -1.14
N GLN A 146 -15.85 -13.68 -1.23
CA GLN A 146 -15.87 -14.65 -2.31
C GLN A 146 -17.20 -14.60 -3.05
N ILE A 147 -17.16 -14.49 -4.38
CA ILE A 147 -18.33 -14.54 -5.26
C ILE A 147 -17.99 -15.49 -6.43
N GLY A 148 -18.62 -16.67 -6.43
CA GLY A 148 -18.26 -17.74 -7.37
C GLY A 148 -16.79 -18.14 -7.20
N ASP A 149 -16.03 -18.11 -8.29
CA ASP A 149 -14.61 -18.45 -8.31
C ASP A 149 -13.68 -17.23 -8.02
N VAL A 150 -14.26 -16.04 -7.78
CA VAL A 150 -13.49 -14.83 -7.51
C VAL A 150 -13.42 -14.58 -6.02
N THR A 151 -12.18 -14.49 -5.50
CA THR A 151 -11.91 -14.11 -4.11
C THR A 151 -11.17 -12.78 -4.08
N THR A 152 -11.60 -11.87 -3.21
CA THR A 152 -10.96 -10.58 -2.99
C THR A 152 -10.66 -10.38 -1.51
N ILE A 153 -9.60 -9.64 -1.20
CA ILE A 153 -9.27 -9.23 0.15
C ILE A 153 -9.08 -7.72 0.21
N SER A 154 -9.70 -7.09 1.21
CA SER A 154 -9.50 -5.68 1.55
C SER A 154 -8.70 -5.57 2.83
N PHE A 155 -7.67 -4.73 2.84
CA PHE A 155 -6.76 -4.57 3.98
C PHE A 155 -6.27 -3.13 4.10
N THR A 156 -5.76 -2.77 5.28
CA THR A 156 -5.18 -1.45 5.54
C THR A 156 -3.74 -1.63 6.05
N PRO A 157 -2.71 -1.30 5.25
CA PRO A 157 -1.33 -1.33 5.70
C PRO A 157 -1.04 -0.17 6.66
N TYR A 158 0.01 -0.29 7.45
CA TYR A 158 0.48 0.80 8.30
C TYR A 158 0.90 2.04 7.49
N CYS A 159 1.58 1.82 6.36
CA CYS A 159 2.02 2.86 5.44
C CYS A 159 2.05 2.32 4.02
N VAL A 160 1.66 3.16 3.06
CA VAL A 160 1.85 2.88 1.63
C VAL A 160 2.85 3.90 1.10
N THR A 161 3.89 3.42 0.43
CA THR A 161 4.90 4.26 -0.24
C THR A 161 4.92 3.93 -1.72
N GLN A 162 4.74 4.93 -2.58
CA GLN A 162 4.86 4.79 -4.03
C GLN A 162 6.12 5.51 -4.50
N ASN A 163 6.92 4.86 -5.34
CA ASN A 163 8.02 5.52 -6.03
C ASN A 163 7.49 6.24 -7.28
N LEU A 164 7.79 7.54 -7.39
CA LEU A 164 7.32 8.40 -8.48
C LEU A 164 8.38 8.65 -9.57
N SER A 165 9.63 8.17 -9.35
CA SER A 165 10.74 8.42 -10.29
C SER A 165 11.86 7.38 -10.13
N GLY A 166 12.74 7.29 -11.11
CA GLY A 166 13.92 6.42 -11.07
C GLY A 166 13.63 4.96 -11.44
N ALA A 167 14.48 4.04 -10.99
CA ALA A 167 14.53 2.66 -11.50
C ALA A 167 13.47 1.70 -10.91
N TYR A 168 12.96 1.97 -9.72
CA TYR A 168 12.08 1.04 -9.00
C TYR A 168 10.63 1.50 -9.06
N SER A 169 9.90 1.10 -10.10
CA SER A 169 8.45 1.37 -10.21
C SER A 169 7.66 0.39 -9.33
N ILE A 170 7.51 0.73 -8.05
CA ILE A 170 6.85 -0.11 -7.04
C ILE A 170 5.88 0.69 -6.16
N ILE A 171 4.89 -0.02 -5.61
CA ILE A 171 4.01 0.42 -4.53
C ILE A 171 4.24 -0.53 -3.36
N LEU A 172 4.80 -0.01 -2.26
CA LEU A 172 5.16 -0.78 -1.08
C LEU A 172 4.10 -0.62 0.01
N ASN A 173 3.48 -1.73 0.40
CA ASN A 173 2.57 -1.84 1.54
C ASN A 173 3.37 -2.28 2.77
N THR A 174 3.62 -1.37 3.71
CA THR A 174 4.39 -1.65 4.92
C THR A 174 3.47 -1.99 6.08
N PHE A 175 3.77 -3.08 6.79
CA PHE A 175 3.03 -3.55 7.97
C PHE A 175 3.92 -3.51 9.22
N LEU A 176 3.28 -3.37 10.40
CA LEU A 176 3.94 -3.59 11.68
C LEU A 176 3.79 -5.05 12.04
N CYS A 177 4.88 -5.70 12.48
CA CYS A 177 4.89 -7.13 12.74
C CYS A 177 5.62 -7.47 14.04
N GLU A 178 5.23 -8.61 14.62
CA GLU A 178 6.01 -9.36 15.59
C GLU A 178 6.46 -10.67 14.95
N ALA A 179 7.68 -11.09 15.26
CA ALA A 179 8.25 -12.32 14.73
C ALA A 179 9.13 -13.01 15.75
N GLU A 180 9.31 -14.32 15.57
CA GLU A 180 10.14 -15.19 16.40
C GLU A 180 11.04 -16.08 15.55
N GLY A 181 12.06 -16.68 16.16
CA GLY A 181 13.03 -17.55 15.51
C GLY A 181 14.44 -16.99 15.55
N ASP A 182 15.33 -17.69 14.88
CA ASP A 182 16.73 -17.34 14.75
C ASP A 182 16.98 -16.69 13.40
N LEU A 183 17.83 -15.67 13.38
CA LEU A 183 18.20 -14.98 12.13
C LEU A 183 19.06 -15.88 11.24
N THR A 184 18.77 -15.86 9.96
CA THR A 184 19.67 -16.45 8.95
C THR A 184 20.89 -15.54 8.75
N GLU A 185 22.10 -16.13 8.64
CA GLU A 185 23.34 -15.36 8.51
C GLU A 185 23.41 -14.55 7.20
N SER A 186 22.88 -15.11 6.10
CA SER A 186 22.82 -14.43 4.79
C SER A 186 21.84 -15.16 3.86
N THR A 187 21.32 -14.44 2.87
CA THR A 187 20.54 -14.98 1.76
C THR A 187 21.14 -14.53 0.42
N ASN A 188 20.56 -14.94 -0.70
CA ASN A 188 21.04 -14.52 -2.03
C ASN A 188 20.76 -13.03 -2.33
N GLU A 189 19.86 -12.38 -1.59
CA GLU A 189 19.42 -11.01 -1.83
C GLU A 189 19.75 -10.03 -0.70
N THR A 190 20.12 -10.55 0.49
CA THR A 190 20.36 -9.78 1.70
C THR A 190 21.55 -10.30 2.48
N GLU A 191 22.29 -9.39 3.07
CA GLU A 191 23.40 -9.68 3.99
C GLU A 191 23.16 -8.98 5.33
N GLN A 192 23.83 -9.47 6.38
CA GLN A 192 23.88 -8.82 7.68
C GLN A 192 22.51 -8.46 8.27
N VAL A 193 21.57 -9.42 8.27
CA VAL A 193 20.30 -9.27 8.96
C VAL A 193 20.57 -9.09 10.46
N HIS A 194 20.18 -7.98 11.04
CA HIS A 194 20.48 -7.66 12.44
C HIS A 194 19.41 -6.80 13.09
N TRP A 195 19.43 -6.79 14.41
CA TRP A 195 18.59 -5.93 15.21
C TRP A 195 19.29 -4.61 15.48
N GLU A 196 18.76 -3.51 14.95
CA GLU A 196 19.30 -2.19 15.17
C GLU A 196 18.49 -1.41 16.21
N LYS A 197 19.16 -0.63 17.07
CA LYS A 197 18.51 0.22 18.07
C LYS A 197 17.67 1.30 17.39
N VAL A 198 16.48 1.55 17.92
CA VAL A 198 15.60 2.63 17.45
C VAL A 198 16.30 3.98 17.50
N SER A 199 17.12 4.25 18.52
CA SER A 199 17.92 5.49 18.64
C SER A 199 18.89 5.66 17.47
N GLU A 200 19.54 4.59 17.03
CA GLU A 200 20.48 4.62 15.91
C GLU A 200 19.75 4.83 14.57
N ILE A 201 18.60 4.16 14.38
CA ILE A 201 17.78 4.38 13.18
C ILE A 201 17.28 5.82 13.09
N LYS A 202 16.89 6.44 14.22
CA LYS A 202 16.53 7.86 14.26
C LYS A 202 17.70 8.73 13.81
N ARG A 203 18.89 8.49 14.37
CA ARG A 203 20.10 9.22 13.99
C ARG A 203 20.41 9.05 12.50
N LEU A 204 20.31 7.84 11.96
CA LEU A 204 20.50 7.60 10.53
C LEU A 204 19.48 8.35 9.66
N LEU A 205 18.21 8.38 10.05
CA LEU A 205 17.16 9.12 9.33
C LEU A 205 17.35 10.63 9.33
N GLU A 206 17.99 11.18 10.36
CA GLU A 206 18.25 12.63 10.52
C GLU A 206 19.57 13.04 9.85
N GLU A 207 20.66 12.30 10.07
CA GLU A 207 22.02 12.67 9.65
C GLU A 207 22.43 12.05 8.31
N HIS A 208 21.97 10.81 8.01
CA HIS A 208 22.42 9.99 6.89
C HIS A 208 21.26 9.24 6.23
N PRO A 209 20.16 9.91 5.80
CA PRO A 209 19.03 9.24 5.18
C PRO A 209 19.39 8.48 3.90
N GLU A 210 20.48 8.87 3.21
CA GLU A 210 21.00 8.19 2.02
C GLU A 210 21.52 6.76 2.28
N LYS A 211 21.74 6.39 3.55
CA LYS A 211 22.12 5.03 3.94
C LYS A 211 20.92 4.09 4.09
N ILE A 212 19.71 4.63 4.04
CA ILE A 212 18.48 3.85 4.14
C ILE A 212 17.84 3.79 2.76
N PHE A 213 17.45 2.60 2.32
CA PHE A 213 16.76 2.44 1.04
C PHE A 213 15.50 3.30 1.02
N PHE A 214 15.42 4.19 0.06
CA PHE A 214 14.47 5.32 0.04
C PHE A 214 13.00 4.91 0.17
N MET A 215 12.64 3.70 -0.25
CA MET A 215 11.27 3.18 -0.13
C MET A 215 10.81 2.98 1.32
N HIS A 216 11.75 2.88 2.27
CA HIS A 216 11.44 2.62 3.69
C HIS A 216 11.47 3.87 4.55
N ILE A 217 12.10 4.96 4.09
CA ILE A 217 12.30 6.19 4.87
C ILE A 217 10.98 6.72 5.44
N ASN A 218 9.95 6.89 4.60
CA ASN A 218 8.68 7.47 5.04
C ASN A 218 7.94 6.59 6.07
N ALA A 219 7.98 5.28 5.89
CA ALA A 219 7.36 4.33 6.82
C ALA A 219 8.10 4.33 8.17
N LEU A 220 9.45 4.34 8.15
CA LEU A 220 10.27 4.43 9.36
C LEU A 220 10.09 5.77 10.08
N LYS A 221 10.10 6.91 9.36
CA LYS A 221 9.82 8.23 9.96
C LYS A 221 8.45 8.27 10.63
N LYS A 222 7.41 7.76 9.95
CA LYS A 222 6.06 7.66 10.53
C LYS A 222 6.06 6.79 11.80
N PHE A 223 6.76 5.66 11.80
CA PHE A 223 6.84 4.74 12.94
C PHE A 223 7.58 5.37 14.13
N LEU A 224 8.68 6.03 13.87
CA LEU A 224 9.57 6.62 14.88
C LEU A 224 9.14 8.03 15.32
N LYS A 225 8.13 8.63 14.65
CA LYS A 225 7.62 9.99 14.89
C LYS A 225 8.70 11.07 14.77
N VAL A 226 9.50 10.99 13.71
CA VAL A 226 10.57 11.94 13.36
C VAL A 226 10.37 12.48 11.96
#